data_5f074786f96e08c97feb55b4c761f222
#
_entry.id   5f074786f96e08c97feb55b4c761f222
#
_cell.length_a   1.000
_cell.length_b   1.000
_cell.length_c   1.000
_cell.angle_alpha   90.00
_cell.angle_beta   90.00
_cell.angle_gamma   90.00
#
_symmetry.space_group_name_H-M   'P 1'
#
loop_
_entity.id
_entity.type
_entity.pdbx_description
1 polymer ?
#
loop_
_entity_poly.entity_id
_entity_poly.type
_entity_poly.pdbx_seq_one_letter_code
_entity_poly.pdbx_strand_id
1 'polypeptide(L)'
;MPVKIQTRPINQNVLDDLLTAGADPLIARLCASRDVQSPAELDDKLAGLLPYQSLTHCEAAARRLADAIQRKEKILIVADYDADGATACSVGMSGLAAMGAAVDFLVPNRFEHGYGLTPELAEIAAAQGVDLLITVDNGIASIVGVARAQELGLEVIVTDHHLPA
;
A
#
# COMPACT_ATOMS: atom_id res chain seq x y z
N MET A 1 -33.13 14.01 -11.18
CA MET A 1 -32.37 14.49 -12.36
C MET A 1 -32.07 13.28 -13.24
N PRO A 2 -32.11 13.40 -14.58
CA PRO A 2 -31.74 12.28 -15.46
C PRO A 2 -30.25 11.95 -15.28
N VAL A 3 -29.93 10.66 -15.19
CA VAL A 3 -28.55 10.17 -15.13
C VAL A 3 -27.91 10.43 -16.48
N LYS A 4 -26.81 11.17 -16.53
CA LYS A 4 -26.02 11.41 -17.74
C LYS A 4 -24.90 10.39 -17.80
N ILE A 5 -24.98 9.49 -18.77
CA ILE A 5 -23.90 8.54 -19.05
C ILE A 5 -22.86 9.23 -19.93
N GLN A 6 -21.60 9.24 -19.51
CA GLN A 6 -20.48 9.73 -20.29
C GLN A 6 -19.47 8.60 -20.50
N THR A 7 -19.04 8.40 -21.74
CA THR A 7 -17.95 7.49 -22.06
C THR A 7 -16.63 8.24 -22.05
N ARG A 8 -15.58 7.62 -21.54
CA ARG A 8 -14.23 8.19 -21.62
C ARG A 8 -13.76 8.18 -23.08
N PRO A 9 -12.99 9.19 -23.51
CA PRO A 9 -12.32 9.15 -24.80
C PRO A 9 -11.35 7.97 -24.84
N ILE A 10 -11.17 7.40 -26.03
CA ILE A 10 -10.27 6.27 -26.27
C ILE A 10 -9.12 6.76 -27.13
N ASN A 11 -7.90 6.46 -26.75
CA ASN A 11 -6.74 6.62 -27.62
C ASN A 11 -6.74 5.47 -28.65
N GLN A 12 -7.11 5.79 -29.90
CA GLN A 12 -7.28 4.77 -30.94
C GLN A 12 -5.96 4.07 -31.29
N ASN A 13 -4.84 4.78 -31.30
CA ASN A 13 -3.53 4.17 -31.60
C ASN A 13 -3.17 3.10 -30.54
N VAL A 14 -3.36 3.44 -29.27
CA VAL A 14 -3.11 2.50 -28.17
C VAL A 14 -4.06 1.29 -28.23
N LEU A 15 -5.32 1.52 -28.57
CA LEU A 15 -6.29 0.43 -28.77
C LEU A 15 -5.82 -0.55 -29.85
N ASP A 16 -5.39 -0.02 -31.00
CA ASP A 16 -4.94 -0.82 -32.13
C ASP A 16 -3.64 -1.59 -31.80
N ASP A 17 -2.71 -0.96 -31.07
CA ASP A 17 -1.48 -1.58 -30.60
C ASP A 17 -1.76 -2.73 -29.63
N LEU A 18 -2.67 -2.52 -28.66
CA LEU A 18 -3.07 -3.55 -27.69
C LEU A 18 -3.76 -4.74 -28.36
N LEU A 19 -4.66 -4.47 -29.32
CA LEU A 19 -5.31 -5.52 -30.11
C LEU A 19 -4.30 -6.31 -30.95
N THR A 20 -3.34 -5.62 -31.54
CA THR A 20 -2.26 -6.24 -32.32
C THR A 20 -1.36 -7.10 -31.45
N ALA A 21 -1.12 -6.69 -30.19
CA ALA A 21 -0.39 -7.47 -29.20
C ALA A 21 -1.19 -8.66 -28.63
N GLY A 22 -2.46 -8.85 -29.04
CA GLY A 22 -3.29 -9.98 -28.65
C GLY A 22 -4.10 -9.77 -27.37
N ALA A 23 -4.25 -8.54 -26.89
CA ALA A 23 -5.09 -8.25 -25.74
C ALA A 23 -6.57 -8.49 -26.05
N ASP A 24 -7.33 -8.94 -25.05
CA ASP A 24 -8.78 -9.05 -25.16
C ASP A 24 -9.39 -7.70 -25.56
N PRO A 25 -10.35 -7.64 -26.52
CA PRO A 25 -10.89 -6.38 -27.01
C PRO A 25 -11.53 -5.50 -25.94
N LEU A 26 -12.15 -6.07 -24.93
CA LEU A 26 -12.70 -5.31 -23.80
C LEU A 26 -11.59 -4.72 -22.95
N ILE A 27 -10.58 -5.51 -22.62
CA ILE A 27 -9.42 -5.06 -21.85
C ILE A 27 -8.65 -3.97 -22.61
N ALA A 28 -8.37 -4.19 -23.90
CA ALA A 28 -7.70 -3.20 -24.74
C ALA A 28 -8.46 -1.85 -24.74
N ARG A 29 -9.79 -1.88 -24.89
CA ARG A 29 -10.63 -0.68 -24.83
C ARG A 29 -10.60 0.01 -23.47
N LEU A 30 -10.65 -0.77 -22.37
CA LEU A 30 -10.57 -0.24 -21.01
C LEU A 30 -9.20 0.42 -20.76
N CYS A 31 -8.12 -0.21 -21.17
CA CYS A 31 -6.77 0.32 -21.04
C CYS A 31 -6.56 1.59 -21.87
N ALA A 32 -6.95 1.58 -23.15
CA ALA A 32 -6.86 2.73 -24.04
C ALA A 32 -7.70 3.95 -23.58
N SER A 33 -8.67 3.75 -22.67
CA SER A 33 -9.45 4.83 -22.05
C SER A 33 -8.94 5.24 -20.66
N ARG A 34 -7.79 4.71 -20.21
CA ARG A 34 -7.21 4.90 -18.86
C ARG A 34 -5.72 5.26 -18.91
N ASP A 35 -5.34 6.00 -19.92
CA ASP A 35 -3.98 6.54 -20.08
C ASP A 35 -2.85 5.50 -20.19
N VAL A 36 -3.16 4.21 -20.40
CA VAL A 36 -2.16 3.22 -20.81
C VAL A 36 -1.59 3.66 -22.17
N GLN A 37 -0.27 3.67 -22.30
CA GLN A 37 0.41 4.18 -23.50
C GLN A 37 0.92 3.05 -24.40
N SER A 38 1.18 1.86 -23.85
CA SER A 38 1.75 0.74 -24.61
C SER A 38 1.37 -0.62 -24.03
N PRO A 39 1.44 -1.71 -24.84
CA PRO A 39 1.25 -3.07 -24.35
C PRO A 39 2.23 -3.48 -23.25
N ALA A 40 3.41 -2.86 -23.19
CA ALA A 40 4.42 -3.17 -22.19
C ALA A 40 3.98 -2.86 -20.74
N GLU A 41 3.04 -1.91 -20.57
CA GLU A 41 2.47 -1.57 -19.26
C GLU A 41 1.52 -2.64 -18.71
N LEU A 42 1.12 -3.59 -19.55
CA LEU A 42 0.29 -4.75 -19.15
C LEU A 42 1.14 -6.00 -18.86
N ASP A 43 2.47 -5.90 -18.91
CA ASP A 43 3.37 -7.02 -18.58
C ASP A 43 3.44 -7.18 -17.05
N ASP A 44 2.86 -8.26 -16.54
CA ASP A 44 2.80 -8.63 -15.12
C ASP A 44 3.97 -9.50 -14.65
N LYS A 45 5.00 -9.66 -15.49
CA LYS A 45 6.17 -10.46 -15.14
C LYS A 45 7.03 -9.77 -14.09
N LEU A 46 7.64 -10.56 -13.21
CA LEU A 46 8.58 -10.06 -12.19
C LEU A 46 9.71 -9.21 -12.77
N ALA A 47 10.13 -9.48 -14.02
CA ALA A 47 11.15 -8.67 -14.71
C ALA A 47 10.67 -7.22 -15.00
N GLY A 48 9.36 -6.97 -15.01
CA GLY A 48 8.74 -5.64 -15.18
C GLY A 48 8.61 -4.84 -13.89
N LEU A 49 9.00 -5.39 -12.73
CA LEU A 49 8.95 -4.66 -11.47
C LEU A 49 9.85 -3.43 -11.52
N LEU A 50 9.30 -2.31 -11.08
CA LEU A 50 10.07 -1.08 -10.91
C LEU A 50 11.14 -1.27 -9.81
N PRO A 51 12.29 -0.60 -9.92
CA PRO A 51 13.31 -0.67 -8.88
C PRO A 51 12.78 -0.04 -7.58
N TYR A 52 13.08 -0.69 -6.44
CA TYR A 52 12.61 -0.24 -5.13
C TYR A 52 13.00 1.22 -4.81
N GLN A 53 14.08 1.73 -5.41
CA GLN A 53 14.53 3.12 -5.26
C GLN A 53 13.52 4.13 -5.82
N SER A 54 12.59 3.70 -6.67
CA SER A 54 11.52 4.56 -7.18
C SER A 54 10.39 4.80 -6.16
N LEU A 55 10.35 4.03 -5.06
CA LEU A 55 9.42 4.26 -3.96
C LEU A 55 9.81 5.53 -3.20
N THR A 56 8.85 6.42 -3.04
CA THR A 56 9.04 7.68 -2.29
C THR A 56 9.50 7.38 -0.86
N HIS A 57 10.57 8.05 -0.42
CA HIS A 57 11.15 7.92 0.93
C HIS A 57 11.60 6.49 1.33
N CYS A 58 11.78 5.57 0.39
CA CYS A 58 12.17 4.19 0.67
C CYS A 58 13.45 4.11 1.52
N GLU A 59 14.47 4.92 1.20
CA GLU A 59 15.72 4.92 1.96
C GLU A 59 15.54 5.41 3.40
N ALA A 60 14.72 6.44 3.62
CA ALA A 60 14.43 6.96 4.97
C ALA A 60 13.69 5.90 5.81
N ALA A 61 12.70 5.22 5.22
CA ALA A 61 11.99 4.14 5.87
C ALA A 61 12.91 2.96 6.22
N ALA A 62 13.78 2.56 5.29
CA ALA A 62 14.74 1.49 5.52
C ALA A 62 15.74 1.82 6.65
N ARG A 63 16.24 3.05 6.72
CA ARG A 63 17.11 3.52 7.82
C ARG A 63 16.37 3.50 9.15
N ARG A 64 15.13 3.99 9.19
CA ARG A 64 14.32 3.96 10.41
C ARG A 64 14.05 2.55 10.91
N LEU A 65 13.78 1.61 10.00
CA LEU A 65 13.63 0.19 10.34
C LEU A 65 14.92 -0.43 10.88
N ALA A 66 16.06 -0.13 10.27
CA ALA A 66 17.35 -0.59 10.75
C ALA A 66 17.64 -0.06 12.18
N ASP A 67 17.33 1.20 12.46
CA ASP A 67 17.46 1.79 13.79
C ASP A 67 16.54 1.10 14.81
N ALA A 68 15.28 0.81 14.43
CA ALA A 68 14.34 0.09 15.28
C ALA A 68 14.86 -1.30 15.67
N ILE A 69 15.38 -2.04 14.68
CA ILE A 69 15.98 -3.37 14.93
C ILE A 69 17.17 -3.28 15.88
N GLN A 70 18.08 -2.33 15.67
CA GLN A 70 19.25 -2.13 16.52
C GLN A 70 18.87 -1.77 17.97
N ARG A 71 17.84 -0.94 18.13
CA ARG A 71 17.33 -0.50 19.43
C ARG A 71 16.38 -1.50 20.08
N LYS A 72 16.06 -2.60 19.39
CA LYS A 72 15.08 -3.62 19.82
C LYS A 72 13.69 -3.02 20.09
N GLU A 73 13.33 -2.03 19.32
CA GLU A 73 12.01 -1.42 19.35
C GLU A 73 10.95 -2.41 18.89
N LYS A 74 9.75 -2.32 19.48
CA LYS A 74 8.61 -3.13 19.10
C LYS A 74 7.94 -2.55 17.86
N ILE A 75 7.93 -3.31 16.79
CA ILE A 75 7.33 -2.94 15.50
C ILE A 75 5.97 -3.62 15.38
N LEU A 76 4.93 -2.87 14.96
CA LEU A 76 3.61 -3.42 14.65
C LEU A 76 3.23 -3.09 13.20
N ILE A 77 2.93 -4.11 12.42
CA ILE A 77 2.40 -3.96 11.07
C ILE A 77 0.86 -3.90 11.15
N VAL A 78 0.28 -2.80 10.68
CA VAL A 78 -1.18 -2.66 10.51
C VAL A 78 -1.50 -2.92 9.04
N ALA A 79 -2.10 -4.08 8.76
CA ALA A 79 -2.36 -4.54 7.40
C ALA A 79 -3.83 -4.37 7.00
N ASP A 80 -4.10 -4.22 5.70
CA ASP A 80 -5.47 -4.42 5.23
C ASP A 80 -5.82 -5.91 5.26
N TYR A 81 -7.11 -6.23 5.22
CA TYR A 81 -7.64 -7.60 5.41
C TYR A 81 -7.82 -8.38 4.10
N ASP A 82 -7.58 -7.75 2.94
CA ASP A 82 -7.67 -8.40 1.64
C ASP A 82 -6.37 -9.13 1.25
N ALA A 83 -6.30 -9.63 0.01
CA ALA A 83 -5.17 -10.42 -0.45
C ALA A 83 -3.88 -9.62 -0.52
N ASP A 84 -3.93 -8.34 -0.91
CA ASP A 84 -2.78 -7.47 -1.03
C ASP A 84 -2.22 -7.13 0.35
N GLY A 85 -3.09 -6.76 1.29
CA GLY A 85 -2.73 -6.54 2.68
C GLY A 85 -2.16 -7.79 3.35
N ALA A 86 -2.75 -8.96 3.14
CA ALA A 86 -2.28 -10.23 3.71
C ALA A 86 -0.90 -10.62 3.17
N THR A 87 -0.67 -10.47 1.86
CA THR A 87 0.63 -10.78 1.24
C THR A 87 1.71 -9.78 1.64
N ALA A 88 1.39 -8.48 1.66
CA ALA A 88 2.30 -7.44 2.13
C ALA A 88 2.69 -7.64 3.60
N CYS A 89 1.72 -7.96 4.46
CA CYS A 89 1.96 -8.30 5.86
C CYS A 89 2.89 -9.52 6.00
N SER A 90 2.64 -10.58 5.25
CA SER A 90 3.46 -11.81 5.27
C SER A 90 4.91 -11.54 4.87
N VAL A 91 5.12 -10.73 3.83
CA VAL A 91 6.45 -10.30 3.39
C VAL A 91 7.15 -9.46 4.46
N GLY A 92 6.42 -8.47 5.02
CA GLY A 92 6.93 -7.60 6.08
C GLY A 92 7.33 -8.39 7.34
N MET A 93 6.44 -9.24 7.83
CA MET A 93 6.68 -10.11 8.99
C MET A 93 7.90 -11.01 8.78
N SER A 94 7.94 -11.72 7.64
CA SER A 94 9.03 -12.65 7.33
C SER A 94 10.38 -11.93 7.18
N GLY A 95 10.39 -10.81 6.45
CA GLY A 95 11.61 -10.04 6.20
C GLY A 95 12.16 -9.40 7.48
N LEU A 96 11.31 -8.74 8.27
CA LEU A 96 11.73 -8.08 9.51
C LEU A 96 12.15 -9.10 10.58
N ALA A 97 11.42 -10.21 10.71
CA ALA A 97 11.80 -11.29 11.64
C ALA A 97 13.14 -11.92 11.27
N ALA A 98 13.41 -12.16 9.96
CA ALA A 98 14.70 -12.67 9.48
C ALA A 98 15.87 -11.72 9.78
N MET A 99 15.61 -10.40 9.89
CA MET A 99 16.59 -9.38 10.28
C MET A 99 16.68 -9.20 11.81
N GLY A 100 15.94 -9.97 12.60
CA GLY A 100 15.97 -9.94 14.05
C GLY A 100 15.09 -8.87 14.71
N ALA A 101 14.12 -8.32 13.99
CA ALA A 101 13.16 -7.37 14.53
C ALA A 101 12.19 -8.03 15.54
N ALA A 102 11.79 -7.28 16.57
CA ALA A 102 10.65 -7.60 17.41
C ALA A 102 9.37 -7.10 16.70
N VAL A 103 8.83 -7.90 15.80
CA VAL A 103 7.70 -7.53 14.92
C VAL A 103 6.48 -8.37 15.20
N ASP A 104 5.32 -7.72 15.20
CA ASP A 104 3.99 -8.33 15.29
C ASP A 104 3.06 -7.67 14.27
N PHE A 105 1.84 -8.16 14.11
CA PHE A 105 0.89 -7.59 13.17
C PHE A 105 -0.52 -7.45 13.75
N LEU A 106 -1.28 -6.53 13.19
CA LEU A 106 -2.69 -6.29 13.47
C LEU A 106 -3.46 -6.16 12.16
N VAL A 107 -4.50 -6.96 12.00
CA VAL A 107 -5.48 -6.80 10.92
C VAL A 107 -6.76 -6.26 11.54
N PRO A 108 -7.17 -5.03 11.25
CA PRO A 108 -8.34 -4.43 11.87
C PRO A 108 -9.64 -5.10 11.40
N ASN A 109 -10.57 -5.27 12.34
CA ASN A 109 -11.94 -5.63 11.98
C ASN A 109 -12.63 -4.41 11.35
N ARG A 110 -12.88 -4.43 10.04
CA ARG A 110 -13.48 -3.31 9.29
C ARG A 110 -14.84 -2.88 9.84
N PHE A 111 -15.60 -3.80 10.42
CA PHE A 111 -16.91 -3.48 10.99
C PHE A 111 -16.83 -2.71 12.30
N GLU A 112 -15.74 -2.85 13.04
CA GLU A 112 -15.52 -2.21 14.34
C GLU A 112 -14.64 -0.96 14.21
N HIS A 113 -13.58 -1.03 13.39
CA HIS A 113 -12.54 0.01 13.34
C HIS A 113 -12.50 0.79 12.02
N GLY A 114 -13.33 0.42 11.02
CA GLY A 114 -13.28 1.04 9.70
C GLY A 114 -12.07 0.58 8.87
N TYR A 115 -11.64 1.43 7.93
CA TYR A 115 -10.54 1.15 7.00
C TYR A 115 -9.28 1.90 7.40
N GLY A 116 -8.14 1.22 7.28
CA GLY A 116 -6.81 1.80 7.48
C GLY A 116 -6.46 2.05 8.94
N LEU A 117 -5.43 2.83 9.17
CA LEU A 117 -5.01 3.22 10.52
C LEU A 117 -5.97 4.28 11.07
N THR A 118 -6.75 3.91 12.09
CA THR A 118 -7.66 4.80 12.80
C THR A 118 -7.07 5.25 14.14
N PRO A 119 -7.61 6.31 14.78
CA PRO A 119 -7.19 6.72 16.12
C PRO A 119 -7.29 5.60 17.16
N GLU A 120 -8.34 4.79 17.10
CA GLU A 120 -8.56 3.66 18.00
C GLU A 120 -7.47 2.60 17.84
N LEU A 121 -7.04 2.31 16.60
CA LEU A 121 -5.95 1.37 16.34
C LEU A 121 -4.60 1.90 16.83
N ALA A 122 -4.38 3.21 16.72
CA ALA A 122 -3.20 3.86 17.28
C ALA A 122 -3.17 3.73 18.82
N GLU A 123 -4.32 3.88 19.48
CA GLU A 123 -4.45 3.69 20.94
C GLU A 123 -4.20 2.23 21.34
N ILE A 124 -4.72 1.27 20.60
CA ILE A 124 -4.46 -0.16 20.82
C ILE A 124 -2.96 -0.45 20.71
N ALA A 125 -2.30 0.08 19.68
CA ALA A 125 -0.87 -0.09 19.49
C ALA A 125 -0.04 0.53 20.63
N ALA A 126 -0.38 1.75 21.03
CA ALA A 126 0.27 2.43 22.15
C ALA A 126 0.12 1.65 23.47
N ALA A 127 -1.09 1.13 23.74
CA ALA A 127 -1.36 0.32 24.93
C ALA A 127 -0.56 -1.01 24.95
N GLN A 128 -0.14 -1.50 23.78
CA GLN A 128 0.72 -2.68 23.64
C GLN A 128 2.23 -2.35 23.77
N GLY A 129 2.59 -1.09 23.96
CA GLY A 129 3.98 -0.67 24.04
C GLY A 129 4.72 -0.76 22.70
N VAL A 130 4.04 -0.47 21.60
CA VAL A 130 4.64 -0.37 20.27
C VAL A 130 5.41 0.93 20.17
N ASP A 131 6.58 0.90 19.50
CA ASP A 131 7.42 2.07 19.26
C ASP A 131 7.25 2.57 17.81
N LEU A 132 7.08 1.63 16.86
CA LEU A 132 7.00 1.92 15.43
C LEU A 132 5.82 1.17 14.79
N LEU A 133 4.91 1.93 14.18
CA LEU A 133 3.84 1.41 13.33
C LEU A 133 4.29 1.38 11.87
N ILE A 134 3.93 0.31 11.17
CA ILE A 134 4.05 0.21 9.72
C ILE A 134 2.67 -0.11 9.16
N THR A 135 2.12 0.73 8.30
CA THR A 135 0.94 0.34 7.54
C THR A 135 1.36 -0.35 6.25
N VAL A 136 0.64 -1.39 5.86
CA VAL A 136 0.82 -2.05 4.57
C VAL A 136 -0.51 -2.13 3.84
N ASP A 137 -0.52 -1.68 2.58
CA ASP A 137 -1.71 -1.63 1.73
C ASP A 137 -2.83 -0.71 2.28
N ASN A 138 -2.45 0.21 3.13
CA ASN A 138 -3.32 1.25 3.69
C ASN A 138 -2.48 2.38 4.27
N GLY A 139 -3.14 3.47 4.63
CA GLY A 139 -2.52 4.52 5.43
C GLY A 139 -2.36 5.86 4.72
N ILE A 140 -2.33 5.92 3.37
CA ILE A 140 -2.15 7.18 2.63
C ILE A 140 -3.25 8.20 2.96
N ALA A 141 -4.46 7.73 3.27
CA ALA A 141 -5.61 8.55 3.65
C ALA A 141 -5.83 8.60 5.18
N SER A 142 -5.02 7.92 5.99
CA SER A 142 -5.19 7.77 7.45
C SER A 142 -4.62 8.96 8.25
N ILE A 143 -4.88 10.19 7.80
CA ILE A 143 -4.30 11.43 8.37
C ILE A 143 -4.58 11.52 9.87
N VAL A 144 -5.82 11.27 10.29
CA VAL A 144 -6.23 11.39 11.70
C VAL A 144 -5.61 10.29 12.55
N GLY A 145 -5.54 9.05 12.03
CA GLY A 145 -4.91 7.94 12.73
C GLY A 145 -3.40 8.12 12.90
N VAL A 146 -2.71 8.61 11.86
CA VAL A 146 -1.29 8.94 11.93
C VAL A 146 -1.03 10.06 12.94
N ALA A 147 -1.83 11.13 12.91
CA ALA A 147 -1.73 12.22 13.90
C ALA A 147 -1.90 11.69 15.33
N ARG A 148 -2.91 10.83 15.54
CA ARG A 148 -3.13 10.22 16.86
C ARG A 148 -1.97 9.34 17.31
N ALA A 149 -1.40 8.53 16.42
CA ALA A 149 -0.22 7.73 16.71
C ALA A 149 0.95 8.61 17.17
N GLN A 150 1.21 9.71 16.46
CA GLN A 150 2.26 10.67 16.80
C GLN A 150 2.03 11.36 18.15
N GLU A 151 0.78 11.75 18.46
CA GLU A 151 0.42 12.28 19.80
C GLU A 151 0.70 11.30 20.93
N LEU A 152 0.55 10.00 20.65
CA LEU A 152 0.82 8.93 21.60
C LEU A 152 2.31 8.53 21.66
N GLY A 153 3.17 9.21 20.90
CA GLY A 153 4.60 8.98 20.88
C GLY A 153 5.06 7.84 19.97
N LEU A 154 4.16 7.27 19.13
CA LEU A 154 4.53 6.27 18.13
C LEU A 154 5.07 6.95 16.87
N GLU A 155 6.07 6.35 16.27
CA GLU A 155 6.46 6.71 14.91
C GLU A 155 5.69 5.86 13.88
N VAL A 156 5.49 6.40 12.67
CA VAL A 156 4.68 5.73 11.64
C VAL A 156 5.41 5.73 10.30
N ILE A 157 5.51 4.56 9.70
CA ILE A 157 5.89 4.37 8.29
C ILE A 157 4.63 3.93 7.53
N VAL A 158 4.27 4.68 6.49
CA VAL A 158 3.16 4.32 5.61
C VAL A 158 3.70 3.66 4.35
N THR A 159 3.27 2.43 4.06
CA THR A 159 3.46 1.79 2.76
C THR A 159 2.11 1.50 2.14
N ASP A 160 1.83 2.17 1.04
CA ASP A 160 0.52 2.15 0.39
C ASP A 160 0.67 2.43 -1.11
N HIS A 161 -0.27 1.92 -1.90
CA HIS A 161 -0.34 2.16 -3.35
C HIS A 161 -1.67 2.81 -3.77
N HIS A 162 -2.55 3.09 -2.84
CA HIS A 162 -3.78 3.81 -3.10
C HIS A 162 -3.53 5.29 -3.45
N LEU A 163 -4.51 5.91 -4.08
CA LEU A 163 -4.46 7.33 -4.36
C LEU A 163 -4.65 8.13 -3.05
N PRO A 164 -3.88 9.20 -2.86
CA PRO A 164 -4.11 10.10 -1.72
C PRO A 164 -5.49 10.74 -1.81
N ALA A 165 -6.05 11.07 -0.64
CA ALA A 165 -7.36 11.72 -0.54
C ALA A 165 -7.32 13.16 -1.08
#